data_ea2e1f72b85726942b2ec73143da9b0b
#
_entry.id   ea2e1f72b85726942b2ec73143da9b0b
#
_cell.length_a   1.000
_cell.length_b   1.000
_cell.length_c   1.000
_cell.angle_alpha   90.00
_cell.angle_beta   90.00
_cell.angle_gamma   90.00
#
_symmetry.space_group_name_H-M   'P 1'
#
loop_
_entity.id
_entity.type
_entity.pdbx_description
1 polymer ?
#
loop_
_entity_poly.entity_id
_entity_poly.type
_entity_poly.pdbx_seq_one_letter_code
_entity_poly.pdbx_strand_id
1 'polypeptide(L)'
;MSFKEEYQKKLKTADEAVKVVKSGDWLEYGWCVTTPAALDKALAKRMPELENINIRGGIVMWPLEITKIASPADHFTWNSWHMGGLERKWIKEGFSYYAPIRYSELPGYYRNYIDHVDVAMMQVAPMDEHGFFNFGPSASHLAAMLEKADCVIVEVNENMPRCLGGFEEGVHISKVDMIVEGENPAIAELGGGGAATDVDKAVAKLIVDQIPNGACLQLGIGGMPNAVGSMIAESDLKDLGVHTEMYVDAFVDIAKAGKITGARKNIDRYRQTYAFAAGTKKLYDYLNDNPECMSAPVNYTNDIARVSSIDNFISINNAVDVDLYGQISAESSGIKQISGAGGQLDFVMGAYLSNGGKSFVCLSSTFTDKAGQMHSRILPTLHNGSIVTDTRANAHYIVTEYGMANMKGLSAWQRAEALINIAHPDFRDQLIKDAEKAHIWRRSNK
;
A
#
# COMPACT_ATOMS: atom_id res chain seq x y z
N MET A 1 -26.49 9.11 -29.50
CA MET A 1 -27.00 8.43 -28.29
C MET A 1 -26.51 9.25 -27.12
N SER A 2 -27.37 9.64 -26.20
CA SER A 2 -26.95 10.31 -24.96
C SER A 2 -26.26 9.30 -24.04
N PHE A 3 -25.41 9.77 -23.13
CA PHE A 3 -24.76 8.87 -22.14
C PHE A 3 -25.78 8.11 -21.30
N LYS A 4 -26.95 8.73 -21.02
CA LYS A 4 -28.03 8.07 -20.30
C LYS A 4 -28.66 6.92 -21.10
N GLU A 5 -28.84 7.08 -22.40
CA GLU A 5 -29.34 5.99 -23.28
C GLU A 5 -28.31 4.87 -23.40
N GLU A 6 -27.01 5.21 -23.51
CA GLU A 6 -25.93 4.24 -23.53
C GLU A 6 -25.83 3.46 -22.22
N TYR A 7 -25.96 4.15 -21.08
CA TYR A 7 -26.01 3.53 -19.75
C TYR A 7 -27.10 2.49 -19.67
N GLN A 8 -28.35 2.85 -20.03
CA GLN A 8 -29.50 1.94 -19.98
C GLN A 8 -29.30 0.71 -20.92
N LYS A 9 -28.67 0.89 -22.06
CA LYS A 9 -28.35 -0.21 -22.97
C LYS A 9 -27.33 -1.20 -22.40
N LYS A 10 -26.36 -0.71 -21.61
CA LYS A 10 -25.30 -1.50 -21.01
C LYS A 10 -25.67 -2.07 -19.63
N LEU A 11 -26.78 -1.61 -19.06
CA LEU A 11 -27.24 -2.05 -17.75
C LEU A 11 -27.62 -3.54 -17.78
N LYS A 12 -27.08 -4.30 -16.81
CA LYS A 12 -27.29 -5.72 -16.59
C LYS A 12 -27.48 -6.01 -15.11
N THR A 13 -28.13 -7.12 -14.81
CA THR A 13 -28.02 -7.69 -13.46
C THR A 13 -26.62 -8.30 -13.26
N ALA A 14 -26.17 -8.43 -12.03
CA ALA A 14 -24.90 -9.07 -11.74
C ALA A 14 -24.85 -10.52 -12.25
N ASP A 15 -25.94 -11.27 -12.07
CA ASP A 15 -26.07 -12.67 -12.56
C ASP A 15 -26.02 -12.76 -14.12
N GLU A 16 -26.45 -11.73 -14.83
CA GLU A 16 -26.32 -11.68 -16.30
C GLU A 16 -24.89 -11.30 -16.72
N ALA A 17 -24.31 -10.31 -16.04
CA ALA A 17 -22.98 -9.80 -16.37
C ALA A 17 -21.90 -10.86 -16.22
N VAL A 18 -21.90 -11.65 -15.15
CA VAL A 18 -20.90 -12.69 -14.91
C VAL A 18 -21.00 -13.90 -15.86
N LYS A 19 -22.05 -14.00 -16.70
CA LYS A 19 -22.15 -15.08 -17.70
C LYS A 19 -21.05 -15.04 -18.76
N VAL A 20 -20.39 -13.90 -18.95
CA VAL A 20 -19.27 -13.76 -19.88
C VAL A 20 -18.05 -14.56 -19.46
N VAL A 21 -17.88 -14.81 -18.16
CA VAL A 21 -16.75 -15.54 -17.59
C VAL A 21 -16.77 -17.00 -18.03
N LYS A 22 -15.64 -17.51 -18.48
CA LYS A 22 -15.42 -18.87 -18.96
C LYS A 22 -14.27 -19.54 -18.21
N SER A 23 -14.25 -20.85 -18.18
CA SER A 23 -13.11 -21.61 -17.65
C SER A 23 -11.82 -21.24 -18.38
N GLY A 24 -10.75 -21.03 -17.60
CA GLY A 24 -9.45 -20.59 -18.09
C GLY A 24 -9.24 -19.08 -18.10
N ASP A 25 -10.28 -18.28 -17.87
CA ASP A 25 -10.18 -16.80 -17.95
C ASP A 25 -9.27 -16.21 -16.86
N TRP A 26 -8.66 -15.09 -17.20
CA TRP A 26 -7.98 -14.17 -16.30
C TRP A 26 -8.90 -13.00 -15.94
N LEU A 27 -9.26 -12.91 -14.67
CA LEU A 27 -10.14 -11.87 -14.13
C LEU A 27 -9.36 -10.84 -13.33
N GLU A 28 -9.83 -9.60 -13.34
CA GLU A 28 -9.35 -8.53 -12.49
C GLU A 28 -10.45 -8.08 -11.52
N TYR A 29 -10.08 -7.92 -10.26
CA TYR A 29 -11.00 -7.60 -9.15
C TYR A 29 -10.74 -6.22 -8.55
N GLY A 30 -10.42 -5.24 -9.40
CA GLY A 30 -10.13 -3.88 -8.93
C GLY A 30 -8.96 -3.81 -7.95
N TRP A 31 -9.01 -2.87 -7.02
CA TRP A 31 -7.97 -2.66 -6.02
C TRP A 31 -8.55 -2.14 -4.71
N CYS A 32 -8.23 -2.78 -3.58
CA CYS A 32 -8.64 -2.33 -2.26
C CYS A 32 -10.17 -2.13 -2.17
N VAL A 33 -10.64 -0.91 -1.93
CA VAL A 33 -12.08 -0.59 -1.79
C VAL A 33 -12.87 -0.69 -3.08
N THR A 34 -12.22 -0.79 -4.25
CA THR A 34 -12.91 -0.98 -5.53
C THR A 34 -13.14 -2.44 -5.90
N THR A 35 -12.77 -3.40 -5.06
CA THR A 35 -13.09 -4.82 -5.24
C THR A 35 -14.61 -4.98 -5.43
N PRO A 36 -15.10 -5.75 -6.45
CA PRO A 36 -16.53 -5.88 -6.70
C PRO A 36 -17.22 -6.65 -5.56
N ALA A 37 -18.47 -6.31 -5.27
CA ALA A 37 -19.27 -6.95 -4.24
C ALA A 37 -20.43 -7.77 -4.83
N ALA A 38 -21.31 -7.14 -5.60
CA ALA A 38 -22.45 -7.82 -6.23
C ALA A 38 -21.99 -8.78 -7.33
N LEU A 39 -20.97 -8.40 -8.12
CA LEU A 39 -20.38 -9.25 -9.15
C LEU A 39 -19.65 -10.46 -8.53
N ASP A 40 -18.93 -10.27 -7.40
CA ASP A 40 -18.31 -11.37 -6.67
C ASP A 40 -19.35 -12.39 -6.17
N LYS A 41 -20.45 -11.88 -5.57
CA LYS A 41 -21.58 -12.71 -5.11
C LYS A 41 -22.25 -13.49 -6.26
N ALA A 42 -22.40 -12.85 -7.41
CA ALA A 42 -22.96 -13.50 -8.59
C ALA A 42 -22.01 -14.55 -9.19
N LEU A 43 -20.71 -14.23 -9.27
CA LEU A 43 -19.69 -15.15 -9.77
C LEU A 43 -19.54 -16.38 -8.86
N ALA A 44 -19.63 -16.20 -7.53
CA ALA A 44 -19.58 -17.31 -6.57
C ALA A 44 -20.62 -18.41 -6.85
N LYS A 45 -21.82 -18.03 -7.32
CA LYS A 45 -22.87 -18.99 -7.70
C LYS A 45 -22.48 -19.82 -8.91
N ARG A 46 -21.71 -19.24 -9.84
CA ARG A 46 -21.25 -19.90 -11.06
C ARG A 46 -19.93 -20.65 -10.90
N MET A 47 -19.14 -20.29 -9.89
CA MET A 47 -17.80 -20.84 -9.70
C MET A 47 -17.74 -22.38 -9.73
N PRO A 48 -18.73 -23.14 -9.20
CA PRO A 48 -18.75 -24.60 -9.31
C PRO A 48 -18.85 -25.16 -10.75
N GLU A 49 -19.23 -24.32 -11.72
CA GLU A 49 -19.31 -24.68 -13.15
C GLU A 49 -18.03 -24.31 -13.90
N LEU A 50 -17.10 -23.59 -13.25
CA LEU A 50 -15.90 -23.02 -13.85
C LEU A 50 -14.65 -23.73 -13.33
N GLU A 51 -13.63 -23.82 -14.17
CA GLU A 51 -12.34 -24.43 -13.86
C GLU A 51 -11.20 -23.52 -14.32
N ASN A 52 -10.07 -23.58 -13.61
CA ASN A 52 -8.84 -22.86 -13.97
C ASN A 52 -9.01 -21.34 -14.10
N ILE A 53 -9.88 -20.73 -13.31
CA ILE A 53 -10.03 -19.28 -13.27
C ILE A 53 -8.79 -18.67 -12.57
N ASN A 54 -8.21 -17.64 -13.13
CA ASN A 54 -7.14 -16.86 -12.51
C ASN A 54 -7.67 -15.47 -12.19
N ILE A 55 -7.54 -15.06 -10.93
CA ILE A 55 -8.01 -13.76 -10.47
C ILE A 55 -6.84 -12.95 -9.96
N ARG A 56 -6.69 -11.72 -10.44
CA ARG A 56 -5.75 -10.73 -9.90
C ARG A 56 -6.48 -9.70 -9.05
N GLY A 57 -5.82 -9.24 -8.01
CA GLY A 57 -6.30 -8.21 -7.10
C GLY A 57 -5.28 -7.96 -6.00
N GLY A 58 -5.70 -7.34 -4.91
CA GLY A 58 -4.85 -7.17 -3.73
C GLY A 58 -5.47 -6.23 -2.70
N ILE A 59 -4.97 -6.35 -1.47
CA ILE A 59 -5.49 -5.61 -0.31
C ILE A 59 -7.01 -5.80 -0.17
N VAL A 60 -7.45 -7.07 -0.17
CA VAL A 60 -8.87 -7.38 -0.02
C VAL A 60 -9.35 -6.97 1.36
N MET A 61 -10.38 -6.13 1.40
CA MET A 61 -10.87 -5.47 2.63
C MET A 61 -11.95 -6.28 3.34
N TRP A 62 -12.62 -7.22 2.65
CA TRP A 62 -13.68 -8.07 3.20
C TRP A 62 -13.63 -9.48 2.61
N PRO A 63 -14.19 -10.50 3.32
CA PRO A 63 -14.22 -11.87 2.81
C PRO A 63 -15.08 -11.98 1.54
N LEU A 64 -14.46 -12.38 0.42
CA LEU A 64 -15.14 -12.54 -0.86
C LEU A 64 -16.04 -13.80 -0.87
N GLU A 65 -17.16 -13.72 -1.57
CA GLU A 65 -18.12 -14.85 -1.67
C GLU A 65 -17.54 -16.02 -2.45
N ILE A 66 -16.71 -15.75 -3.48
CA ILE A 66 -16.00 -16.82 -4.21
C ILE A 66 -15.10 -17.66 -3.30
N THR A 67 -14.62 -17.12 -2.18
CA THR A 67 -13.76 -17.85 -1.24
C THR A 67 -14.53 -18.72 -0.25
N LYS A 68 -15.85 -18.62 -0.24
CA LYS A 68 -16.74 -19.38 0.66
C LYS A 68 -17.35 -20.61 0.00
N ILE A 69 -17.14 -20.84 -1.29
CA ILE A 69 -17.60 -22.01 -2.02
C ILE A 69 -16.89 -23.28 -1.51
N ALA A 70 -17.44 -24.43 -1.86
CA ALA A 70 -16.74 -25.70 -1.60
C ALA A 70 -15.47 -25.80 -2.46
N SER A 71 -14.35 -26.19 -1.84
CA SER A 71 -13.05 -26.41 -2.53
C SER A 71 -12.62 -25.27 -3.47
N PRO A 72 -12.43 -24.02 -3.00
CA PRO A 72 -12.07 -22.91 -3.86
C PRO A 72 -10.83 -23.17 -4.74
N ALA A 73 -9.84 -23.90 -4.20
CA ALA A 73 -8.62 -24.27 -4.92
C ALA A 73 -8.84 -25.15 -6.17
N ASP A 74 -9.98 -25.82 -6.26
CA ASP A 74 -10.32 -26.66 -7.44
C ASP A 74 -10.84 -25.80 -8.60
N HIS A 75 -11.26 -24.58 -8.33
CA HIS A 75 -11.93 -23.71 -9.30
C HIS A 75 -11.09 -22.51 -9.73
N PHE A 76 -10.41 -21.85 -8.78
CA PHE A 76 -9.65 -20.64 -9.09
C PHE A 76 -8.34 -20.49 -8.31
N THR A 77 -7.46 -19.65 -8.85
CA THR A 77 -6.23 -19.18 -8.22
C THR A 77 -6.30 -17.68 -8.02
N TRP A 78 -6.05 -17.21 -6.79
CA TRP A 78 -5.91 -15.80 -6.48
C TRP A 78 -4.45 -15.36 -6.60
N ASN A 79 -4.15 -14.46 -7.51
CA ASN A 79 -2.84 -13.88 -7.74
C ASN A 79 -2.81 -12.46 -7.14
N SER A 80 -2.24 -12.33 -5.95
CA SER A 80 -2.29 -11.08 -5.21
C SER A 80 -1.07 -10.20 -5.48
N TRP A 81 -1.29 -8.95 -5.84
CA TRP A 81 -0.25 -7.94 -5.94
C TRP A 81 0.22 -7.43 -4.59
N HIS A 82 -0.57 -7.62 -3.53
CA HIS A 82 -0.19 -7.28 -2.16
C HIS A 82 -1.00 -8.08 -1.15
N MET A 83 -0.34 -8.71 -0.20
CA MET A 83 -0.97 -9.64 0.75
C MET A 83 -1.53 -8.93 1.98
N GLY A 84 -2.85 -8.90 2.08
CA GLY A 84 -3.55 -8.52 3.30
C GLY A 84 -3.78 -9.69 4.26
N GLY A 85 -4.60 -9.47 5.28
CA GLY A 85 -4.95 -10.49 6.28
C GLY A 85 -5.68 -11.69 5.70
N LEU A 86 -6.59 -11.45 4.75
CA LEU A 86 -7.40 -12.46 4.09
C LEU A 86 -6.54 -13.29 3.13
N GLU A 87 -5.75 -12.64 2.28
CA GLU A 87 -4.88 -13.32 1.32
C GLU A 87 -3.86 -14.23 2.01
N ARG A 88 -3.31 -13.82 3.18
CA ARG A 88 -2.45 -14.69 4.00
C ARG A 88 -3.16 -15.96 4.50
N LYS A 89 -4.47 -15.88 4.78
CA LYS A 89 -5.29 -17.04 5.11
C LYS A 89 -5.42 -17.95 3.89
N TRP A 90 -5.71 -17.40 2.72
CA TRP A 90 -5.89 -18.14 1.47
C TRP A 90 -4.61 -18.81 0.95
N ILE A 91 -3.41 -18.27 1.25
CA ILE A 91 -2.14 -18.97 1.01
C ILE A 91 -2.13 -20.32 1.74
N LYS A 92 -2.56 -20.35 3.00
CA LYS A 92 -2.59 -21.60 3.79
C LYS A 92 -3.65 -22.56 3.31
N GLU A 93 -4.70 -22.07 2.69
CA GLU A 93 -5.78 -22.83 2.07
C GLU A 93 -5.44 -23.30 0.65
N GLY A 94 -4.29 -22.86 0.10
CA GLY A 94 -3.70 -23.39 -1.13
C GLY A 94 -4.19 -22.76 -2.43
N PHE A 95 -4.92 -21.64 -2.40
CA PHE A 95 -5.44 -21.01 -3.61
C PHE A 95 -5.01 -19.54 -3.82
N SER A 96 -4.16 -18.99 -2.94
CA SER A 96 -3.62 -17.63 -3.11
C SER A 96 -2.11 -17.64 -3.20
N TYR A 97 -1.57 -16.84 -4.11
CA TYR A 97 -0.15 -16.67 -4.36
C TYR A 97 0.20 -15.20 -4.50
N TYR A 98 1.35 -14.81 -3.96
CA TYR A 98 1.87 -13.45 -4.11
C TYR A 98 2.55 -13.28 -5.47
N ALA A 99 2.20 -12.23 -6.18
CA ALA A 99 2.86 -11.80 -7.40
C ALA A 99 3.80 -10.62 -7.07
N PRO A 100 5.12 -10.85 -6.99
CA PRO A 100 6.07 -9.82 -6.58
C PRO A 100 6.14 -8.67 -7.57
N ILE A 101 5.96 -7.45 -7.06
CA ILE A 101 6.12 -6.21 -7.81
C ILE A 101 6.70 -5.11 -6.93
N ARG A 102 7.35 -4.16 -7.56
CA ARG A 102 7.50 -2.80 -7.05
C ARG A 102 6.29 -1.99 -7.55
N TYR A 103 5.52 -1.42 -6.65
CA TYR A 103 4.17 -0.95 -6.99
C TYR A 103 4.12 0.12 -8.07
N SER A 104 5.14 0.99 -8.16
CA SER A 104 5.27 1.96 -9.26
C SER A 104 5.28 1.33 -10.65
N GLU A 105 5.66 0.05 -10.77
CA GLU A 105 5.80 -0.64 -12.05
C GLU A 105 4.50 -1.30 -12.52
N LEU A 106 3.50 -1.43 -11.65
CA LEU A 106 2.30 -2.21 -11.94
C LEU A 106 1.53 -1.73 -13.19
N PRO A 107 1.29 -0.41 -13.42
CA PRO A 107 0.69 0.03 -14.69
C PRO A 107 1.52 -0.38 -15.91
N GLY A 108 2.85 -0.35 -15.79
CA GLY A 108 3.77 -0.80 -16.83
C GLY A 108 3.67 -2.30 -17.07
N TYR A 109 3.41 -3.12 -16.03
CA TYR A 109 3.20 -4.56 -16.19
C TYR A 109 1.96 -4.86 -17.03
N TYR A 110 0.84 -4.18 -16.77
CA TYR A 110 -0.36 -4.31 -17.59
C TYR A 110 -0.10 -3.89 -19.04
N ARG A 111 0.56 -2.76 -19.26
CA ARG A 111 0.80 -2.22 -20.61
C ARG A 111 1.80 -3.05 -21.43
N ASN A 112 2.81 -3.68 -20.78
CA ASN A 112 3.96 -4.25 -21.50
C ASN A 112 4.16 -5.76 -21.30
N TYR A 113 3.68 -6.37 -20.21
CA TYR A 113 4.04 -7.76 -19.85
C TYR A 113 2.84 -8.67 -19.61
N ILE A 114 1.68 -8.14 -19.28
CA ILE A 114 0.44 -8.91 -19.18
C ILE A 114 -0.17 -8.97 -20.57
N ASP A 115 -0.32 -10.20 -21.09
CA ASP A 115 -0.79 -10.42 -22.47
C ASP A 115 -2.23 -9.95 -22.63
N HIS A 116 -3.12 -10.38 -21.73
CA HIS A 116 -4.53 -10.02 -21.76
C HIS A 116 -5.17 -10.09 -20.37
N VAL A 117 -6.37 -9.51 -20.30
CA VAL A 117 -7.33 -9.62 -19.21
C VAL A 117 -8.68 -9.96 -19.86
N ASP A 118 -9.23 -11.13 -19.57
CA ASP A 118 -10.49 -11.53 -20.19
C ASP A 118 -11.66 -10.69 -19.67
N VAL A 119 -11.73 -10.50 -18.34
CA VAL A 119 -12.79 -9.71 -17.71
C VAL A 119 -12.26 -8.88 -16.56
N ALA A 120 -12.44 -7.56 -16.62
CA ALA A 120 -12.20 -6.66 -15.51
C ALA A 120 -13.50 -6.29 -14.79
N MET A 121 -13.55 -6.49 -13.49
CA MET A 121 -14.69 -6.19 -12.63
C MET A 121 -14.28 -5.30 -11.47
N MET A 122 -14.99 -4.19 -11.25
CA MET A 122 -14.66 -3.27 -10.17
C MET A 122 -15.83 -2.39 -9.77
N GLN A 123 -15.84 -1.95 -8.51
CA GLN A 123 -16.75 -0.90 -8.06
C GLN A 123 -16.28 0.48 -8.53
N VAL A 124 -17.22 1.34 -8.85
CA VAL A 124 -17.01 2.73 -9.29
C VAL A 124 -18.05 3.66 -8.66
N ALA A 125 -17.76 4.95 -8.62
CA ALA A 125 -18.77 5.97 -8.31
C ALA A 125 -19.83 6.07 -9.41
N PRO A 126 -21.00 6.63 -9.14
CA PRO A 126 -22.03 6.88 -10.16
C PRO A 126 -21.49 7.67 -11.36
N MET A 127 -22.02 7.37 -12.55
CA MET A 127 -21.65 8.07 -13.77
C MET A 127 -22.01 9.57 -13.69
N ASP A 128 -21.06 10.41 -14.05
CA ASP A 128 -21.29 11.86 -14.14
C ASP A 128 -22.04 12.25 -15.42
N GLU A 129 -22.38 13.55 -15.55
CA GLU A 129 -23.10 14.11 -16.70
C GLU A 129 -22.29 14.04 -18.02
N HIS A 130 -20.97 13.82 -17.91
CA HIS A 130 -20.04 13.70 -19.04
C HIS A 130 -19.74 12.26 -19.43
N GLY A 131 -20.36 11.27 -18.78
CA GLY A 131 -20.24 9.86 -19.07
C GLY A 131 -19.03 9.17 -18.41
N PHE A 132 -18.45 9.76 -17.38
CA PHE A 132 -17.33 9.15 -16.64
C PHE A 132 -17.78 8.47 -15.35
N PHE A 133 -17.23 7.32 -15.09
CA PHE A 133 -17.25 6.61 -13.81
C PHE A 133 -15.93 6.87 -13.09
N ASN A 134 -15.97 7.50 -11.93
CA ASN A 134 -14.79 7.74 -11.12
C ASN A 134 -14.39 6.48 -10.34
N PHE A 135 -13.10 6.18 -10.25
CA PHE A 135 -12.59 5.00 -9.51
C PHE A 135 -12.64 5.18 -7.99
N GLY A 136 -13.19 6.28 -7.51
CA GLY A 136 -13.19 6.57 -6.09
C GLY A 136 -11.79 6.74 -5.52
N PRO A 137 -11.51 6.19 -4.33
CA PRO A 137 -10.24 6.38 -3.66
C PRO A 137 -9.04 5.65 -4.30
N SER A 138 -9.17 5.01 -5.46
CA SER A 138 -8.14 4.12 -6.01
C SER A 138 -7.90 4.34 -7.50
N ALA A 139 -7.14 5.37 -7.89
CA ALA A 139 -6.63 5.47 -9.26
C ALA A 139 -5.60 4.34 -9.54
N SER A 140 -4.61 4.18 -8.65
CA SER A 140 -3.70 3.03 -8.63
C SER A 140 -3.19 2.63 -10.03
N HIS A 141 -3.54 1.45 -10.49
CA HIS A 141 -3.22 0.88 -11.80
C HIS A 141 -4.47 0.63 -12.66
N LEU A 142 -5.63 1.07 -12.19
CA LEU A 142 -6.91 0.64 -12.74
C LEU A 142 -7.09 1.04 -14.21
N ALA A 143 -6.67 2.25 -14.61
CA ALA A 143 -6.73 2.65 -16.01
C ALA A 143 -5.92 1.71 -16.91
N ALA A 144 -4.68 1.37 -16.53
CA ALA A 144 -3.83 0.46 -17.27
C ALA A 144 -4.39 -0.97 -17.32
N MET A 145 -5.04 -1.42 -16.24
CA MET A 145 -5.75 -2.69 -16.19
C MET A 145 -6.89 -2.72 -17.20
N LEU A 146 -7.72 -1.67 -17.25
CA LEU A 146 -8.84 -1.56 -18.17
C LEU A 146 -8.39 -1.43 -19.65
N GLU A 147 -7.22 -0.85 -19.92
CA GLU A 147 -6.63 -0.81 -21.27
C GLU A 147 -6.38 -2.21 -21.86
N LYS A 148 -6.18 -3.22 -21.00
CA LYS A 148 -5.90 -4.62 -21.38
C LYS A 148 -7.14 -5.52 -21.36
N ALA A 149 -8.24 -5.06 -20.82
CA ALA A 149 -9.42 -5.88 -20.64
C ALA A 149 -10.21 -6.03 -21.95
N ASP A 150 -10.53 -7.28 -22.29
CA ASP A 150 -11.43 -7.62 -23.40
C ASP A 150 -12.89 -7.30 -23.06
N CYS A 151 -13.25 -7.40 -21.77
CA CYS A 151 -14.58 -7.06 -21.27
C CYS A 151 -14.45 -6.28 -19.96
N VAL A 152 -15.04 -5.10 -19.90
CA VAL A 152 -15.06 -4.20 -18.73
C VAL A 152 -16.45 -4.17 -18.13
N ILE A 153 -16.58 -4.60 -16.89
CA ILE A 153 -17.82 -4.58 -16.11
C ILE A 153 -17.61 -3.67 -14.90
N VAL A 154 -18.39 -2.59 -14.82
CA VAL A 154 -18.38 -1.71 -13.65
C VAL A 154 -19.60 -1.98 -12.78
N GLU A 155 -19.36 -2.05 -11.47
CA GLU A 155 -20.40 -2.11 -10.42
C GLU A 155 -20.53 -0.74 -9.79
N VAL A 156 -21.64 -0.07 -10.05
CA VAL A 156 -21.92 1.27 -9.52
C VAL A 156 -22.26 1.17 -8.04
N ASN A 157 -21.59 1.96 -7.21
CA ASN A 157 -21.86 2.09 -5.80
C ASN A 157 -22.08 3.57 -5.45
N GLU A 158 -23.28 3.94 -5.04
CA GLU A 158 -23.64 5.31 -4.67
C GLU A 158 -22.88 5.85 -3.45
N ASN A 159 -22.32 4.96 -2.63
CA ASN A 159 -21.47 5.33 -1.49
C ASN A 159 -20.01 5.57 -1.87
N MET A 160 -19.62 5.28 -3.11
CA MET A 160 -18.24 5.49 -3.57
C MET A 160 -17.98 7.00 -3.71
N PRO A 161 -17.00 7.57 -2.97
CA PRO A 161 -16.69 8.99 -3.08
C PRO A 161 -16.12 9.29 -4.46
N ARG A 162 -16.43 10.47 -4.98
CA ARG A 162 -15.80 11.00 -6.19
C ARG A 162 -14.46 11.64 -5.83
N CYS A 163 -13.38 11.01 -6.20
CA CYS A 163 -12.02 11.47 -5.89
C CYS A 163 -11.40 12.15 -7.11
N LEU A 164 -11.05 13.42 -6.94
CA LEU A 164 -10.53 14.25 -8.02
C LEU A 164 -9.06 13.96 -8.27
N GLY A 165 -8.62 13.99 -9.52
CA GLY A 165 -7.24 13.76 -9.91
C GLY A 165 -6.82 14.57 -11.14
N GLY A 166 -7.59 14.47 -12.21
CA GLY A 166 -7.39 15.16 -13.47
C GLY A 166 -6.81 14.29 -14.58
N PHE A 167 -6.38 13.05 -14.26
CA PHE A 167 -5.98 12.04 -15.25
C PHE A 167 -6.00 10.64 -14.64
N GLU A 168 -6.49 9.67 -15.39
CA GLU A 168 -6.58 8.24 -15.02
C GLU A 168 -7.35 7.97 -13.71
N GLU A 169 -8.22 8.88 -13.26
CA GLU A 169 -9.05 8.69 -12.06
C GLU A 169 -10.43 8.10 -12.35
N GLY A 170 -10.69 7.74 -13.58
CA GLY A 170 -11.99 7.20 -14.00
C GLY A 170 -11.98 6.60 -15.39
N VAL A 171 -13.11 6.01 -15.78
CA VAL A 171 -13.34 5.42 -17.10
C VAL A 171 -14.56 6.01 -17.76
N HIS A 172 -14.45 6.35 -19.05
CA HIS A 172 -15.58 6.83 -19.84
C HIS A 172 -16.47 5.65 -20.27
N ILE A 173 -17.79 5.85 -20.27
CA ILE A 173 -18.79 4.82 -20.59
C ILE A 173 -18.53 4.10 -21.93
N SER A 174 -17.91 4.76 -22.91
CA SER A 174 -17.54 4.12 -24.18
C SER A 174 -16.53 2.98 -24.06
N LYS A 175 -15.84 2.86 -22.93
CA LYS A 175 -14.88 1.80 -22.61
C LYS A 175 -15.44 0.74 -21.67
N VAL A 176 -16.68 0.86 -21.27
CA VAL A 176 -17.40 -0.07 -20.39
C VAL A 176 -18.33 -0.92 -21.24
N ASP A 177 -18.30 -2.24 -21.08
CA ASP A 177 -19.15 -3.16 -21.80
C ASP A 177 -20.48 -3.42 -21.08
N MET A 178 -20.42 -3.57 -19.76
CA MET A 178 -21.59 -3.80 -18.92
C MET A 178 -21.55 -2.95 -17.64
N ILE A 179 -22.70 -2.53 -17.20
CA ILE A 179 -22.92 -1.76 -15.99
C ILE A 179 -23.83 -2.56 -15.07
N VAL A 180 -23.45 -2.69 -13.81
CA VAL A 180 -24.27 -3.33 -12.78
C VAL A 180 -24.54 -2.30 -11.68
N GLU A 181 -25.80 -2.08 -11.34
CA GLU A 181 -26.18 -1.34 -10.14
C GLU A 181 -26.21 -2.34 -8.98
N GLY A 182 -25.27 -2.16 -8.04
CA GLY A 182 -25.10 -3.06 -6.90
C GLY A 182 -26.03 -2.78 -5.73
N GLU A 183 -25.76 -3.42 -4.61
CA GLU A 183 -26.52 -3.23 -3.35
C GLU A 183 -26.07 -1.94 -2.60
N ASN A 184 -25.19 -1.14 -3.17
CA ASN A 184 -24.60 0.06 -2.58
C ASN A 184 -24.02 -0.19 -1.17
N PRO A 185 -23.11 -1.14 -0.97
CA PRO A 185 -22.51 -1.36 0.34
C PRO A 185 -21.76 -0.10 0.82
N ALA A 186 -21.73 0.12 2.11
CA ALA A 186 -20.82 1.11 2.67
C ALA A 186 -19.38 0.78 2.25
N ILE A 187 -18.57 1.80 1.97
CA ILE A 187 -17.16 1.60 1.63
C ILE A 187 -16.45 0.95 2.82
N ALA A 188 -15.73 -0.12 2.54
CA ALA A 188 -15.06 -0.88 3.59
C ALA A 188 -14.04 -0.01 4.33
N GLU A 189 -14.12 -0.04 5.66
CA GLU A 189 -13.20 0.71 6.50
C GLU A 189 -11.98 -0.14 6.85
N LEU A 190 -10.81 0.46 6.70
CA LEU A 190 -9.60 -0.09 7.28
C LEU A 190 -9.61 0.25 8.77
N GLY A 191 -9.88 -0.75 9.61
CA GLY A 191 -9.87 -0.56 11.05
C GLY A 191 -8.56 0.09 11.49
N GLY A 192 -8.64 1.20 12.21
CA GLY A 192 -7.47 1.87 12.76
C GLY A 192 -6.64 0.87 13.56
N GLY A 193 -5.40 0.66 13.16
CA GLY A 193 -4.52 -0.35 13.75
C GLY A 193 -4.23 -0.09 15.23
N GLY A 194 -5.16 -0.38 16.11
CA GLY A 194 -5.04 -0.27 17.55
C GLY A 194 -4.61 1.10 18.09
N ALA A 195 -4.69 1.31 19.38
CA ALA A 195 -4.08 2.47 20.02
C ALA A 195 -2.55 2.37 19.90
N ALA A 196 -1.89 3.50 19.59
CA ALA A 196 -0.44 3.57 19.52
C ALA A 196 0.18 3.15 20.87
N THR A 197 1.09 2.20 20.80
CA THR A 197 1.85 1.74 21.98
C THR A 197 2.86 2.79 22.44
N ASP A 198 3.44 2.62 23.60
CA ASP A 198 4.51 3.51 24.07
C ASP A 198 5.76 3.40 23.20
N VAL A 199 6.02 2.23 22.60
CA VAL A 199 7.07 2.02 21.59
C VAL A 199 6.77 2.86 20.35
N ASP A 200 5.53 2.80 19.82
CA ASP A 200 5.13 3.60 18.66
C ASP A 200 5.30 5.09 18.90
N LYS A 201 4.93 5.57 20.08
CA LYS A 201 5.08 6.98 20.48
C LYS A 201 6.55 7.40 20.60
N ALA A 202 7.40 6.53 21.15
CA ALA A 202 8.83 6.80 21.26
C ALA A 202 9.49 6.94 19.86
N VAL A 203 9.18 6.00 18.95
CA VAL A 203 9.64 6.04 17.56
C VAL A 203 9.10 7.29 16.86
N ALA A 204 7.80 7.57 17.00
CA ALA A 204 7.15 8.73 16.38
C ALA A 204 7.81 10.06 16.82
N LYS A 205 8.14 10.19 18.09
CA LYS A 205 8.83 11.38 18.61
C LYS A 205 10.18 11.61 17.94
N LEU A 206 11.00 10.55 17.82
CA LEU A 206 12.31 10.64 17.15
C LEU A 206 12.18 11.11 15.68
N ILE A 207 11.13 10.67 15.00
CA ILE A 207 10.89 11.03 13.59
C ILE A 207 10.39 12.47 13.46
N VAL A 208 9.38 12.86 14.26
CA VAL A 208 8.77 14.19 14.19
C VAL A 208 9.82 15.29 14.44
N ASP A 209 10.76 15.05 15.35
CA ASP A 209 11.89 15.96 15.61
C ASP A 209 12.82 16.16 14.39
N GLN A 210 12.70 15.32 13.35
CA GLN A 210 13.50 15.39 12.11
C GLN A 210 12.75 16.04 10.94
N ILE A 211 11.47 16.37 11.10
CA ILE A 211 10.64 16.93 10.03
C ILE A 211 10.75 18.45 10.00
N PRO A 212 11.25 19.05 8.92
CA PRO A 212 11.28 20.50 8.80
C PRO A 212 9.92 21.07 8.37
N ASN A 213 9.68 22.35 8.62
CA ASN A 213 8.56 23.08 8.03
C ASN A 213 8.61 23.01 6.49
N GLY A 214 7.48 22.76 5.86
CA GLY A 214 7.39 22.64 4.41
C GLY A 214 7.80 21.26 3.86
N ALA A 215 8.09 20.28 4.73
CA ALA A 215 8.34 18.90 4.30
C ALA A 215 7.13 18.30 3.56
N CYS A 216 7.41 17.47 2.57
CA CYS A 216 6.39 16.67 1.91
C CYS A 216 6.41 15.24 2.47
N LEU A 217 5.25 14.72 2.88
CA LEU A 217 5.13 13.52 3.68
C LEU A 217 4.57 12.34 2.87
N GLN A 218 5.15 11.16 3.11
CA GLN A 218 4.57 9.86 2.84
C GLN A 218 4.53 9.06 4.15
N LEU A 219 3.38 8.50 4.49
CA LEU A 219 3.16 7.67 5.67
C LEU A 219 2.70 6.27 5.26
N GLY A 220 3.21 5.25 5.93
CA GLY A 220 2.67 3.90 5.88
C GLY A 220 1.39 3.76 6.71
N ILE A 221 1.00 2.52 7.01
CA ILE A 221 -0.17 2.16 7.82
C ILE A 221 0.26 1.52 9.14
N GLY A 222 -0.61 1.60 10.16
CA GLY A 222 -0.43 0.94 11.46
C GLY A 222 -0.26 1.92 12.62
N GLY A 223 0.03 1.39 13.81
CA GLY A 223 0.08 2.15 15.06
C GLY A 223 1.13 3.25 15.05
N MET A 224 2.33 2.97 14.56
CA MET A 224 3.43 3.95 14.53
C MET A 224 3.18 5.11 13.55
N PRO A 225 2.78 4.91 12.27
CA PRO A 225 2.38 6.01 11.39
C PRO A 225 1.21 6.84 11.95
N ASN A 226 0.25 6.22 12.63
CA ASN A 226 -0.83 6.93 13.30
C ASN A 226 -0.30 7.81 14.46
N ALA A 227 0.67 7.30 15.24
CA ALA A 227 1.32 8.10 16.30
C ALA A 227 2.09 9.30 15.71
N VAL A 228 2.81 9.10 14.60
CA VAL A 228 3.47 10.19 13.87
C VAL A 228 2.45 11.24 13.44
N GLY A 229 1.34 10.80 12.81
CA GLY A 229 0.29 11.70 12.34
C GLY A 229 -0.32 12.53 13.47
N SER A 230 -0.63 11.91 14.61
CA SER A 230 -1.16 12.61 15.79
C SER A 230 -0.16 13.64 16.34
N MET A 231 1.11 13.28 16.47
CA MET A 231 2.14 14.21 16.95
C MET A 231 2.36 15.37 15.99
N ILE A 232 2.32 15.16 14.68
CA ILE A 232 2.41 16.23 13.68
C ILE A 232 1.20 17.17 13.82
N ALA A 233 0.00 16.65 13.98
CA ALA A 233 -1.20 17.46 14.13
C ALA A 233 -1.13 18.39 15.37
N GLU A 234 -0.50 17.94 16.45
CA GLU A 234 -0.31 18.68 17.70
C GLU A 234 0.96 19.58 17.69
N SER A 235 1.87 19.40 16.74
CA SER A 235 3.16 20.11 16.67
C SER A 235 3.04 21.55 16.16
N ASP A 236 4.13 22.30 16.18
CA ASP A 236 4.26 23.64 15.56
C ASP A 236 4.66 23.59 14.07
N LEU A 237 4.68 22.40 13.45
CA LEU A 237 5.01 22.23 12.04
C LEU A 237 4.02 22.98 11.13
N LYS A 238 4.53 23.52 10.03
CA LYS A 238 3.77 24.37 9.10
C LYS A 238 4.09 24.05 7.65
N ASP A 239 3.15 24.39 6.78
CA ASP A 239 3.27 24.34 5.32
C ASP A 239 3.65 22.94 4.78
N LEU A 240 3.23 21.89 5.47
CA LEU A 240 3.50 20.52 5.03
C LEU A 240 2.81 20.21 3.69
N GLY A 241 3.38 19.32 2.92
CA GLY A 241 2.79 18.71 1.72
C GLY A 241 2.50 17.24 1.93
N VAL A 242 1.67 16.68 1.06
CA VAL A 242 1.43 15.23 0.98
C VAL A 242 1.69 14.76 -0.45
N HIS A 243 2.49 13.71 -0.56
CA HIS A 243 2.68 12.93 -1.77
C HIS A 243 2.97 11.50 -1.33
N THR A 244 1.96 10.66 -1.36
CA THR A 244 1.96 9.35 -0.70
C THR A 244 1.38 8.26 -1.59
N GLU A 245 1.79 7.02 -1.37
CA GLU A 245 1.14 5.88 -2.00
C GLU A 245 -0.28 5.74 -1.49
N MET A 246 -0.42 5.52 -0.21
CA MET A 246 -1.70 5.35 0.46
C MET A 246 -2.05 6.59 1.27
N TYR A 247 -3.25 7.14 1.03
CA TYR A 247 -3.80 8.20 1.87
C TYR A 247 -4.54 7.59 3.05
N VAL A 248 -4.21 8.01 4.26
CA VAL A 248 -4.72 7.44 5.53
C VAL A 248 -5.36 8.51 6.41
N ASP A 249 -6.14 8.11 7.41
CA ASP A 249 -6.83 9.02 8.34
C ASP A 249 -5.91 10.04 9.01
N ALA A 250 -4.65 9.67 9.26
CA ALA A 250 -3.65 10.57 9.85
C ALA A 250 -3.47 11.86 9.03
N PHE A 251 -3.51 11.78 7.70
CA PHE A 251 -3.42 12.98 6.86
C PHE A 251 -4.65 13.88 6.99
N VAL A 252 -5.83 13.29 7.17
CA VAL A 252 -7.06 14.07 7.44
C VAL A 252 -6.93 14.86 8.74
N ASP A 253 -6.37 14.26 9.78
CA ASP A 253 -6.17 14.92 11.07
C ASP A 253 -5.13 16.04 10.97
N ILE A 254 -4.01 15.82 10.29
CA ILE A 254 -2.98 16.82 10.03
C ILE A 254 -3.54 17.99 9.20
N ALA A 255 -4.35 17.69 8.16
CA ALA A 255 -4.99 18.71 7.33
C ALA A 255 -6.01 19.54 8.11
N LYS A 256 -6.88 18.90 8.91
CA LYS A 256 -7.84 19.58 9.77
C LYS A 256 -7.19 20.43 10.86
N ALA A 257 -5.98 20.06 11.30
CA ALA A 257 -5.15 20.88 12.19
C ALA A 257 -4.49 22.08 11.48
N GLY A 258 -4.72 22.25 10.16
CA GLY A 258 -4.18 23.37 9.38
C GLY A 258 -2.68 23.28 9.10
N LYS A 259 -2.07 22.09 9.19
CA LYS A 259 -0.64 21.89 8.99
C LYS A 259 -0.26 21.64 7.54
N ILE A 260 -1.20 21.16 6.71
CA ILE A 260 -1.00 20.85 5.30
C ILE A 260 -1.49 22.01 4.44
N THR A 261 -0.59 22.64 3.71
CA THR A 261 -0.90 23.67 2.70
C THR A 261 -0.49 23.23 1.30
N GLY A 262 0.51 22.35 1.18
CA GLY A 262 1.13 21.97 -0.09
C GLY A 262 1.84 23.15 -0.80
N ALA A 263 1.94 24.31 -0.15
CA ALA A 263 2.45 25.54 -0.79
C ALA A 263 3.94 25.44 -1.18
N ARG A 264 4.71 24.61 -0.48
CA ARG A 264 6.14 24.43 -0.72
C ARG A 264 6.51 23.21 -1.57
N LYS A 265 5.52 22.45 -2.03
CA LYS A 265 5.78 21.35 -2.98
C LYS A 265 6.35 21.90 -4.30
N ASN A 266 7.35 21.24 -4.86
CA ASN A 266 7.93 21.58 -6.15
C ASN A 266 7.02 21.25 -7.33
N ILE A 267 6.24 20.16 -7.18
CA ILE A 267 5.20 19.71 -8.11
C ILE A 267 3.86 19.59 -7.38
N ASP A 268 2.75 19.58 -8.10
CA ASP A 268 1.39 19.43 -7.56
C ASP A 268 1.14 20.37 -6.36
N ARG A 269 1.51 21.63 -6.49
CA ARG A 269 1.36 22.63 -5.41
C ARG A 269 -0.09 22.73 -4.98
N TYR A 270 -0.30 22.83 -3.68
CA TYR A 270 -1.61 22.90 -3.03
C TYR A 270 -2.45 21.62 -3.21
N ARG A 271 -1.85 20.50 -3.66
CA ARG A 271 -2.50 19.20 -3.80
C ARG A 271 -1.87 18.16 -2.89
N GLN A 272 -2.72 17.33 -2.30
CA GLN A 272 -2.36 16.15 -1.52
C GLN A 272 -2.46 14.95 -2.47
N THR A 273 -1.33 14.53 -3.02
CA THR A 273 -1.25 13.51 -4.09
C THR A 273 -1.18 12.12 -3.49
N TYR A 274 -1.97 11.17 -4.03
CA TYR A 274 -1.99 9.78 -3.57
C TYR A 274 -2.40 8.81 -4.67
N ALA A 275 -1.98 7.52 -4.56
CA ALA A 275 -2.34 6.48 -5.53
C ALA A 275 -3.66 5.79 -5.16
N PHE A 276 -3.86 5.52 -3.89
CA PHE A 276 -5.11 4.98 -3.36
C PHE A 276 -5.29 5.40 -1.90
N ALA A 277 -6.48 5.20 -1.37
CA ALA A 277 -6.78 5.52 0.01
C ALA A 277 -7.60 4.40 0.68
N ALA A 278 -7.32 4.15 1.94
CA ALA A 278 -8.16 3.33 2.80
C ALA A 278 -8.06 3.83 4.25
N GLY A 279 -9.18 3.90 4.92
CA GLY A 279 -9.30 4.40 6.28
C GLY A 279 -10.71 4.27 6.78
N THR A 280 -11.13 5.21 7.61
CA THR A 280 -12.50 5.28 8.12
C THR A 280 -13.42 6.12 7.22
N LYS A 281 -14.70 6.12 7.50
CA LYS A 281 -15.66 6.99 6.81
C LYS A 281 -15.22 8.46 6.81
N LYS A 282 -14.56 8.93 7.88
CA LYS A 282 -14.00 10.29 7.97
C LYS A 282 -13.06 10.61 6.81
N LEU A 283 -12.24 9.66 6.41
CA LEU A 283 -11.31 9.80 5.29
C LEU A 283 -12.09 9.88 3.97
N TYR A 284 -13.03 8.99 3.73
CA TYR A 284 -13.80 8.96 2.48
C TYR A 284 -14.64 10.22 2.30
N ASP A 285 -15.26 10.72 3.38
CA ASP A 285 -15.97 12.00 3.37
C ASP A 285 -15.04 13.19 3.08
N TYR A 286 -13.79 13.14 3.56
CA TYR A 286 -12.79 14.18 3.29
C TYR A 286 -12.32 14.20 1.83
N LEU A 287 -12.20 13.03 1.21
CA LEU A 287 -11.74 12.91 -0.17
C LEU A 287 -12.82 13.27 -1.20
N ASN A 288 -14.10 13.14 -0.83
CA ASN A 288 -15.21 13.31 -1.77
C ASN A 288 -15.28 14.74 -2.31
N ASP A 289 -15.16 14.90 -3.63
CA ASP A 289 -15.17 16.18 -4.35
C ASP A 289 -14.21 17.24 -3.76
N ASN A 290 -13.11 16.80 -3.15
CA ASN A 290 -12.14 17.69 -2.52
C ASN A 290 -11.01 18.08 -3.49
N PRO A 291 -10.98 19.35 -3.97
CA PRO A 291 -9.95 19.79 -4.91
C PRO A 291 -8.55 19.91 -4.31
N GLU A 292 -8.40 19.87 -2.97
CA GLU A 292 -7.07 19.79 -2.35
C GLU A 292 -6.44 18.41 -2.48
N CYS A 293 -7.23 17.38 -2.75
CA CYS A 293 -6.78 16.01 -2.91
C CYS A 293 -6.61 15.65 -4.38
N MET A 294 -5.59 14.86 -4.70
CA MET A 294 -5.27 14.46 -6.06
C MET A 294 -5.06 12.95 -6.11
N SER A 295 -6.08 12.22 -6.54
CA SER A 295 -5.97 10.80 -6.88
C SER A 295 -5.20 10.66 -8.20
N ALA A 296 -4.15 9.87 -8.23
CA ALA A 296 -3.29 9.74 -9.42
C ALA A 296 -2.82 8.28 -9.58
N PRO A 297 -2.48 7.84 -10.79
CA PRO A 297 -1.96 6.48 -11.01
C PRO A 297 -0.65 6.24 -10.26
N VAL A 298 -0.41 5.00 -9.85
CA VAL A 298 0.72 4.66 -8.98
C VAL A 298 2.09 4.88 -9.63
N ASN A 299 2.19 4.77 -10.95
CA ASN A 299 3.41 5.10 -11.69
C ASN A 299 3.68 6.62 -11.76
N TYR A 300 2.74 7.44 -11.29
CA TYR A 300 2.95 8.86 -11.05
C TYR A 300 3.37 9.12 -9.59
N THR A 301 2.60 8.62 -8.64
CA THR A 301 2.82 8.90 -7.21
C THR A 301 4.10 8.26 -6.68
N ASN A 302 4.42 7.06 -7.13
CA ASN A 302 5.57 6.28 -6.66
C ASN A 302 6.79 6.42 -7.58
N ASP A 303 6.74 7.27 -8.61
CA ASP A 303 7.88 7.51 -9.50
C ASP A 303 9.05 8.11 -8.72
N ILE A 304 10.18 7.42 -8.70
CA ILE A 304 11.37 7.82 -7.95
C ILE A 304 11.87 9.21 -8.39
N ALA A 305 11.81 9.51 -9.69
CA ALA A 305 12.24 10.81 -10.20
C ALA A 305 11.32 11.93 -9.74
N ARG A 306 10.00 11.69 -9.67
CA ARG A 306 9.03 12.66 -9.14
C ARG A 306 9.20 12.87 -7.64
N VAL A 307 9.26 11.80 -6.87
CA VAL A 307 9.48 11.85 -5.42
C VAL A 307 10.78 12.61 -5.12
N SER A 308 11.87 12.30 -5.82
CA SER A 308 13.17 12.96 -5.63
C SER A 308 13.18 14.43 -6.03
N SER A 309 12.26 14.87 -6.91
CA SER A 309 12.12 16.27 -7.33
C SER A 309 11.42 17.15 -6.29
N ILE A 310 10.84 16.56 -5.24
CA ILE A 310 10.16 17.28 -4.16
C ILE A 310 11.15 17.48 -3.02
N ASP A 311 11.52 18.72 -2.72
CA ASP A 311 12.45 19.06 -1.64
C ASP A 311 11.90 18.66 -0.27
N ASN A 312 12.78 18.28 0.66
CA ASN A 312 12.46 17.85 2.02
C ASN A 312 11.42 16.72 2.06
N PHE A 313 11.54 15.77 1.17
CA PHE A 313 10.64 14.62 1.14
C PHE A 313 10.92 13.68 2.31
N ILE A 314 9.93 13.41 3.13
CA ILE A 314 10.01 12.52 4.29
C ILE A 314 9.16 11.29 4.04
N SER A 315 9.80 10.13 3.89
CA SER A 315 9.11 8.85 3.79
C SER A 315 9.22 8.08 5.11
N ILE A 316 8.11 7.51 5.58
CA ILE A 316 8.01 6.79 6.85
C ILE A 316 7.32 5.45 6.60
N ASN A 317 8.08 4.37 6.72
CA ASN A 317 7.65 3.01 6.45
C ASN A 317 8.03 2.08 7.59
N ASN A 318 7.40 0.89 7.64
CA ASN A 318 7.65 -0.12 8.66
C ASN A 318 8.46 -1.28 8.09
N ALA A 319 9.23 -1.95 8.95
CA ALA A 319 9.87 -3.23 8.66
C ALA A 319 9.43 -4.33 9.64
N VAL A 320 9.63 -5.57 9.21
CA VAL A 320 9.50 -6.76 10.06
C VAL A 320 10.80 -7.00 10.80
N ASP A 321 11.91 -7.12 10.07
CA ASP A 321 13.23 -7.39 10.62
C ASP A 321 14.31 -6.61 9.85
N VAL A 322 15.43 -6.34 10.51
CA VAL A 322 16.64 -5.74 9.93
C VAL A 322 17.86 -6.54 10.39
N ASP A 323 18.84 -6.77 9.53
CA ASP A 323 20.08 -7.41 9.94
C ASP A 323 21.24 -6.41 10.14
N LEU A 324 22.33 -6.90 10.75
CA LEU A 324 23.50 -6.08 11.06
C LEU A 324 24.23 -5.53 9.82
N TYR A 325 23.92 -6.02 8.63
CA TYR A 325 24.41 -5.46 7.37
C TYR A 325 23.55 -4.30 6.87
N GLY A 326 22.35 -4.13 7.46
CA GLY A 326 21.37 -3.13 7.07
C GLY A 326 20.43 -3.58 5.95
N GLN A 327 20.27 -4.89 5.75
CA GLN A 327 19.22 -5.45 4.90
C GLN A 327 17.89 -5.38 5.64
N ILE A 328 16.82 -4.98 4.96
CA ILE A 328 15.50 -4.76 5.55
C ILE A 328 14.53 -5.76 4.93
N SER A 329 13.81 -6.51 5.78
CA SER A 329 12.66 -7.31 5.40
C SER A 329 11.39 -6.63 5.90
N ALA A 330 10.47 -6.29 4.97
CA ALA A 330 9.17 -5.68 5.29
C ALA A 330 8.00 -6.56 4.82
N GLU A 331 8.25 -7.61 4.03
CA GLU A 331 7.21 -8.42 3.40
C GLU A 331 7.18 -9.87 3.84
N SER A 332 8.21 -10.34 4.57
CA SER A 332 8.25 -11.72 5.04
C SER A 332 8.89 -11.87 6.41
N SER A 333 8.67 -13.00 7.05
CA SER A 333 9.40 -13.48 8.22
C SER A 333 9.81 -14.94 7.96
N GLY A 334 11.11 -15.16 7.67
CA GLY A 334 11.56 -16.40 7.07
C GLY A 334 10.81 -16.66 5.75
N ILE A 335 10.38 -17.88 5.54
CA ILE A 335 9.63 -18.30 4.34
C ILE A 335 8.16 -17.84 4.34
N LYS A 336 7.69 -17.21 5.42
CA LYS A 336 6.28 -16.83 5.56
C LYS A 336 6.05 -15.44 4.98
N GLN A 337 5.25 -15.37 3.90
CA GLN A 337 4.78 -14.11 3.34
C GLN A 337 3.86 -13.38 4.35
N ILE A 338 4.11 -12.10 4.60
CA ILE A 338 3.34 -11.25 5.52
C ILE A 338 2.60 -10.15 4.77
N SER A 339 3.27 -9.51 3.82
CA SER A 339 2.68 -8.43 3.00
C SER A 339 3.21 -8.52 1.56
N GLY A 340 3.35 -7.43 0.87
CA GLY A 340 4.05 -7.30 -0.40
C GLY A 340 5.07 -6.20 -0.31
N ALA A 341 5.91 -6.05 -1.32
CA ALA A 341 6.88 -4.97 -1.39
C ALA A 341 6.19 -3.60 -1.43
N GLY A 342 5.03 -3.50 -2.09
CA GLY A 342 4.36 -2.22 -2.29
C GLY A 342 5.28 -1.20 -2.93
N GLY A 343 5.16 0.05 -2.53
CA GLY A 343 6.03 1.13 -2.96
C GLY A 343 7.11 1.52 -1.94
N GLN A 344 7.39 0.69 -0.92
CA GLN A 344 8.37 1.04 0.11
C GLN A 344 9.72 1.41 -0.51
N LEU A 345 10.25 0.58 -1.41
CA LEU A 345 11.53 0.85 -2.07
C LEU A 345 11.48 2.12 -2.95
N ASP A 346 10.35 2.40 -3.61
CA ASP A 346 10.16 3.62 -4.40
C ASP A 346 10.38 4.86 -3.53
N PHE A 347 9.72 4.92 -2.36
CA PHE A 347 9.80 6.05 -1.44
C PHE A 347 11.12 6.09 -0.66
N VAL A 348 11.70 4.95 -0.31
CA VAL A 348 13.04 4.89 0.30
C VAL A 348 14.05 5.54 -0.64
N MET A 349 14.05 5.18 -1.92
CA MET A 349 14.97 5.73 -2.92
C MET A 349 14.65 7.20 -3.22
N GLY A 350 13.39 7.51 -3.50
CA GLY A 350 12.96 8.86 -3.85
C GLY A 350 13.25 9.87 -2.75
N ALA A 351 12.95 9.53 -1.49
CA ALA A 351 13.21 10.39 -0.34
C ALA A 351 14.72 10.60 -0.08
N TYR A 352 15.52 9.54 -0.25
CA TYR A 352 16.97 9.68 -0.11
C TYR A 352 17.57 10.59 -1.19
N LEU A 353 17.06 10.55 -2.40
CA LEU A 353 17.53 11.37 -3.52
C LEU A 353 16.99 12.81 -3.49
N SER A 354 15.92 13.06 -2.73
CA SER A 354 15.34 14.39 -2.54
C SER A 354 16.31 15.32 -1.84
N ASN A 355 16.37 16.58 -2.28
CA ASN A 355 17.16 17.60 -1.60
C ASN A 355 16.60 17.86 -0.19
N GLY A 356 17.40 17.59 0.85
CA GLY A 356 16.97 17.64 2.25
C GLY A 356 16.05 16.50 2.69
N GLY A 357 15.78 15.54 1.80
CA GLY A 357 14.87 14.42 2.06
C GLY A 357 15.47 13.35 2.97
N LYS A 358 14.59 12.59 3.62
CA LYS A 358 14.95 11.49 4.52
C LYS A 358 13.95 10.35 4.39
N SER A 359 14.47 9.13 4.36
CA SER A 359 13.66 7.91 4.46
C SER A 359 13.89 7.26 5.82
N PHE A 360 12.79 7.03 6.54
CA PHE A 360 12.78 6.32 7.82
C PHE A 360 12.11 4.97 7.66
N VAL A 361 12.83 3.90 8.02
CA VAL A 361 12.28 2.56 8.13
C VAL A 361 12.25 2.20 9.62
N CYS A 362 11.06 1.96 10.12
CA CYS A 362 10.75 1.89 11.54
C CYS A 362 10.36 0.48 11.94
N LEU A 363 10.77 0.09 13.13
CA LEU A 363 10.35 -1.17 13.74
C LEU A 363 10.47 -1.07 15.27
N SER A 364 9.63 -1.80 16.00
CA SER A 364 9.92 -2.07 17.41
C SER A 364 11.18 -2.92 17.49
N SER A 365 12.08 -2.66 18.44
CA SER A 365 13.33 -3.43 18.57
C SER A 365 13.11 -4.91 18.86
N THR A 366 11.94 -5.27 19.40
CA THR A 366 11.56 -6.64 19.79
C THR A 366 10.12 -6.97 19.43
N PHE A 367 9.80 -8.25 19.47
CA PHE A 367 8.44 -8.77 19.54
C PHE A 367 8.37 -9.94 20.53
N THR A 368 7.18 -10.19 21.05
CA THR A 368 6.91 -11.36 21.91
C THR A 368 6.12 -12.39 21.11
N ASP A 369 6.57 -13.62 21.12
CA ASP A 369 5.89 -14.71 20.45
C ASP A 369 4.68 -15.24 21.28
N LYS A 370 3.97 -16.23 20.72
CA LYS A 370 2.81 -16.83 21.37
C LYS A 370 3.14 -17.59 22.66
N ALA A 371 4.41 -17.99 22.86
CA ALA A 371 4.88 -18.63 24.06
C ALA A 371 5.32 -17.63 25.14
N GLY A 372 5.24 -16.34 24.86
CA GLY A 372 5.65 -15.26 25.77
C GLY A 372 7.16 -14.97 25.71
N GLN A 373 7.89 -15.54 24.75
CA GLN A 373 9.32 -15.30 24.60
C GLN A 373 9.57 -14.03 23.78
N MET A 374 10.45 -13.18 24.29
CA MET A 374 10.90 -11.96 23.61
C MET A 374 12.02 -12.27 22.61
N HIS A 375 11.91 -11.71 21.41
CA HIS A 375 12.84 -11.86 20.31
C HIS A 375 13.28 -10.50 19.76
N SER A 376 14.55 -10.37 19.35
CA SER A 376 15.02 -9.17 18.66
C SER A 376 14.53 -9.14 17.22
N ARG A 377 14.22 -7.92 16.72
CA ARG A 377 13.97 -7.65 15.29
C ARG A 377 15.20 -7.10 14.58
N ILE A 378 16.24 -6.74 15.34
CA ILE A 378 17.59 -6.51 14.79
C ILE A 378 18.32 -7.84 14.92
N LEU A 379 18.69 -8.43 13.79
CA LEU A 379 19.21 -9.80 13.66
C LEU A 379 20.67 -9.79 13.20
N PRO A 380 21.47 -10.80 13.55
CA PRO A 380 22.81 -10.95 12.96
C PRO A 380 22.79 -11.04 11.45
N THR A 381 21.88 -11.86 10.92
CA THR A 381 21.49 -12.00 9.50
C THR A 381 19.98 -12.22 9.46
N LEU A 382 19.32 -11.83 8.39
CA LEU A 382 17.90 -12.14 8.20
C LEU A 382 17.67 -13.66 8.33
N HIS A 383 16.49 -14.03 8.79
CA HIS A 383 16.11 -15.45 8.88
C HIS A 383 16.20 -16.11 7.50
N ASN A 384 16.55 -17.41 7.49
CA ASN A 384 16.61 -18.17 6.26
C ASN A 384 15.26 -18.12 5.51
N GLY A 385 15.30 -17.73 4.23
CA GLY A 385 14.14 -17.57 3.38
C GLY A 385 13.42 -16.21 3.51
N SER A 386 13.89 -15.30 4.37
CA SER A 386 13.37 -13.92 4.39
C SER A 386 13.67 -13.19 3.10
N ILE A 387 12.72 -12.41 2.65
CA ILE A 387 12.85 -11.56 1.46
C ILE A 387 13.47 -10.23 1.87
N VAL A 388 14.45 -9.76 1.12
CA VAL A 388 15.03 -8.42 1.27
C VAL A 388 14.18 -7.44 0.49
N THR A 389 13.37 -6.67 1.19
CA THR A 389 12.52 -5.63 0.60
C THR A 389 13.36 -4.42 0.19
N ASP A 390 14.19 -3.91 1.12
CA ASP A 390 15.13 -2.84 0.84
C ASP A 390 16.56 -3.37 1.01
N THR A 391 17.34 -3.25 -0.05
CA THR A 391 18.74 -3.67 0.00
C THR A 391 19.55 -2.79 0.94
N ARG A 392 20.63 -3.32 1.52
CA ARG A 392 21.52 -2.56 2.39
C ARG A 392 22.12 -1.29 1.76
N ALA A 393 22.17 -1.22 0.43
CA ALA A 393 22.66 -0.05 -0.29
C ALA A 393 21.61 1.08 -0.31
N ASN A 394 20.31 0.74 -0.26
CA ASN A 394 19.21 1.70 -0.29
C ASN A 394 18.82 2.20 1.10
N ALA A 395 19.02 1.42 2.17
CA ALA A 395 18.67 1.82 3.53
C ALA A 395 19.25 3.20 3.89
N HIS A 396 18.42 4.09 4.45
CA HIS A 396 18.81 5.43 4.88
C HIS A 396 18.80 5.51 6.40
N TYR A 397 17.65 5.79 7.02
CA TYR A 397 17.52 5.76 8.47
C TYR A 397 16.72 4.53 8.92
N ILE A 398 17.24 3.83 9.91
CA ILE A 398 16.55 2.75 10.62
C ILE A 398 16.25 3.26 12.04
N VAL A 399 15.02 3.11 12.48
CA VAL A 399 14.54 3.72 13.74
C VAL A 399 13.86 2.66 14.61
N THR A 400 14.28 2.63 15.87
CA THR A 400 13.59 1.89 16.94
C THR A 400 13.27 2.83 18.10
N GLU A 401 12.61 2.36 19.13
CA GLU A 401 12.37 3.11 20.36
C GLU A 401 13.65 3.50 21.11
N TYR A 402 14.79 2.88 20.78
CA TYR A 402 16.10 3.17 21.38
C TYR A 402 16.94 4.19 20.62
N GLY A 403 16.50 4.62 19.44
CA GLY A 403 17.20 5.62 18.65
C GLY A 403 17.09 5.44 17.15
N MET A 404 17.96 6.14 16.45
CA MET A 404 17.99 6.25 15.00
C MET A 404 19.41 6.00 14.47
N ALA A 405 19.54 5.15 13.46
CA ALA A 405 20.79 4.84 12.80
C ALA A 405 20.76 5.28 11.32
N ASN A 406 21.64 6.19 10.94
CA ASN A 406 21.84 6.56 9.54
C ASN A 406 22.81 5.57 8.89
N MET A 407 22.34 4.82 7.88
CA MET A 407 23.12 3.76 7.23
C MET A 407 24.03 4.26 6.08
N LYS A 408 23.82 5.49 5.60
CA LYS A 408 24.55 6.00 4.43
C LYS A 408 26.00 6.32 4.78
N GLY A 409 26.92 5.90 3.89
CA GLY A 409 28.35 6.13 4.06
C GLY A 409 29.05 5.21 5.08
N LEU A 410 28.32 4.33 5.77
CA LEU A 410 28.87 3.46 6.78
C LEU A 410 29.43 2.15 6.19
N SER A 411 30.61 1.75 6.63
CA SER A 411 31.17 0.42 6.40
C SER A 411 30.43 -0.64 7.23
N ALA A 412 30.66 -1.94 6.95
CA ALA A 412 29.94 -3.02 7.62
C ALA A 412 30.06 -2.98 9.16
N TRP A 413 31.25 -2.68 9.71
CA TRP A 413 31.42 -2.60 11.16
C TRP A 413 30.70 -1.39 11.78
N GLN A 414 30.67 -0.25 11.08
CA GLN A 414 29.96 0.95 11.54
C GLN A 414 28.43 0.71 11.52
N ARG A 415 27.92 -0.02 10.50
CA ARG A 415 26.52 -0.42 10.44
C ARG A 415 26.13 -1.33 11.59
N ALA A 416 26.94 -2.37 11.85
CA ALA A 416 26.73 -3.27 12.97
C ALA A 416 26.69 -2.51 14.31
N GLU A 417 27.67 -1.63 14.55
CA GLU A 417 27.71 -0.79 15.76
C GLU A 417 26.48 0.13 15.89
N ALA A 418 26.10 0.82 14.80
CA ALA A 418 24.94 1.71 14.81
C ALA A 418 23.62 0.95 15.08
N LEU A 419 23.43 -0.24 14.47
CA LEU A 419 22.25 -1.06 14.66
C LEU A 419 22.20 -1.70 16.05
N ILE A 420 23.33 -2.16 16.57
CA ILE A 420 23.41 -2.69 17.94
C ILE A 420 23.07 -1.61 18.97
N ASN A 421 23.48 -0.35 18.75
CA ASN A 421 23.15 0.74 19.65
C ASN A 421 21.64 1.06 19.74
N ILE A 422 20.90 0.79 18.68
CA ILE A 422 19.42 0.95 18.66
C ILE A 422 18.66 -0.36 18.91
N ALA A 423 19.36 -1.48 19.15
CA ALA A 423 18.74 -2.74 19.56
C ALA A 423 18.30 -2.69 21.03
N HIS A 424 17.36 -3.57 21.41
CA HIS A 424 16.98 -3.75 22.81
C HIS A 424 18.20 -4.13 23.64
N PRO A 425 18.42 -3.53 24.82
CA PRO A 425 19.62 -3.76 25.65
C PRO A 425 19.94 -5.24 25.88
N ASP A 426 18.96 -6.06 26.17
CA ASP A 426 19.15 -7.49 26.48
C ASP A 426 19.74 -8.32 25.33
N PHE A 427 19.70 -7.82 24.09
CA PHE A 427 20.22 -8.51 22.92
C PHE A 427 21.58 -7.97 22.45
N ARG A 428 22.06 -6.82 22.94
CA ARG A 428 23.26 -6.16 22.44
C ARG A 428 24.52 -7.02 22.56
N ASP A 429 24.73 -7.63 23.73
CA ASP A 429 25.92 -8.48 23.96
C ASP A 429 25.96 -9.70 23.03
N GLN A 430 24.78 -10.29 22.75
CA GLN A 430 24.73 -11.42 21.82
C GLN A 430 24.97 -10.94 20.38
N LEU A 431 24.40 -9.81 19.98
CA LEU A 431 24.62 -9.22 18.65
C LEU A 431 26.09 -8.84 18.42
N ILE A 432 26.80 -8.36 19.45
CA ILE A 432 28.26 -8.10 19.37
C ILE A 432 29.01 -9.40 19.09
N LYS A 433 28.73 -10.49 19.82
CA LYS A 433 29.37 -11.80 19.58
C LYS A 433 29.09 -12.33 18.18
N ASP A 434 27.89 -12.15 17.68
CA ASP A 434 27.50 -12.57 16.33
C ASP A 434 28.20 -11.70 15.27
N ALA A 435 28.34 -10.38 15.50
CA ALA A 435 29.09 -9.48 14.64
C ALA A 435 30.60 -9.80 14.61
N GLU A 436 31.19 -10.21 15.77
CA GLU A 436 32.57 -10.69 15.84
C GLU A 436 32.76 -11.97 15.01
N LYS A 437 31.87 -12.94 15.16
CA LYS A 437 31.85 -14.18 14.39
C LYS A 437 31.73 -13.95 12.89
N ALA A 438 30.90 -12.95 12.50
CA ALA A 438 30.70 -12.53 11.10
C ALA A 438 31.81 -11.63 10.55
N HIS A 439 32.86 -11.32 11.35
CA HIS A 439 33.94 -10.40 11.00
C HIS A 439 33.52 -8.98 10.61
N ILE A 440 32.40 -8.52 11.16
CA ILE A 440 31.87 -7.15 10.99
C ILE A 440 31.86 -6.34 12.29
N TRP A 441 32.57 -6.82 13.33
CA TRP A 441 32.84 -6.06 14.55
C TRP A 441 34.29 -5.60 14.59
N ARG A 442 34.50 -4.30 14.82
CA ARG A 442 35.83 -3.71 14.83
C ARG A 442 36.62 -4.16 16.07
N ARG A 443 37.79 -4.71 15.88
CA ARG A 443 38.71 -5.13 16.97
C ARG A 443 39.75 -4.07 17.32
N SER A 444 40.18 -3.26 16.32
CA SER A 444 41.14 -2.17 16.53
C SER A 444 40.49 -1.00 17.24
N ASN A 445 41.21 -0.35 18.14
CA ASN A 445 40.77 0.85 18.90
C ASN A 445 39.59 0.62 19.83
N LYS A 446 39.42 -0.62 20.34
CA LYS A 446 38.43 -0.96 21.36
C LYS A 446 39.10 -1.56 22.58
#